data_db6ab069cf3b59966996d1d3e9bc1782
#
_entry.id   db6ab069cf3b59966996d1d3e9bc1782
#
_cell.length_a   1.000
_cell.length_b   1.000
_cell.length_c   1.000
_cell.angle_alpha   90.00
_cell.angle_beta   90.00
_cell.angle_gamma   90.00
#
_symmetry.space_group_name_H-M   'P 1'
#
loop_
_entity.id
_entity.type
_entity.pdbx_description
1 polymer ?
#
loop_
_entity_poly.entity_id
_entity_poly.type
_entity_poly.pdbx_seq_one_letter_code
_entity_poly.pdbx_strand_id
1 'polypeptide(L)'
;MAAQDYVIKDLSLAAWGRKEIAMAEDEMPGLMAVRAEYGASQPLKGARIAGCLHMTIQTAVLIETLKHLGADVRWSSCNIFSTQDHAAAAIAATGTPVFAVKGETLPEYWEYVQRTLEWADGGEPNVLLDDGGDMTLLVHYGLRAEQGDTAFLDKATNEEEEVFFALIKNCLKTKPGWFAKLAASIKGVSEETTTGVHRLYVMAKEGRLLFPAINVNNSVTKSKFDNLYGCRESLVDAIRRGTDVMMAGK
;
A
#
# COMPACT_ATOMS: atom_id res chain seq x y z
N MET A 1 24.36 0.04 15.54
CA MET A 1 23.58 0.62 14.41
C MET A 1 22.17 0.08 14.56
N ALA A 2 21.15 0.93 14.60
CA ALA A 2 19.77 0.45 14.55
C ALA A 2 19.60 -0.37 13.26
N ALA A 3 18.89 -1.51 13.34
CA ALA A 3 18.60 -2.32 12.16
C ALA A 3 17.87 -1.42 11.15
N GLN A 4 18.29 -1.50 9.88
CA GLN A 4 17.63 -0.76 8.80
C GLN A 4 16.19 -1.29 8.64
N ASP A 5 15.20 -0.44 8.89
CA ASP A 5 13.78 -0.81 8.80
C ASP A 5 13.21 -0.48 7.41
N TYR A 6 13.88 -0.99 6.37
CA TYR A 6 13.43 -0.91 4.99
C TYR A 6 14.00 -2.06 4.14
N VAL A 7 13.36 -2.35 3.01
CA VAL A 7 13.88 -3.16 1.92
C VAL A 7 13.68 -2.41 0.62
N ILE A 8 14.77 -2.05 -0.01
CA ILE A 8 14.81 -1.34 -1.30
C ILE A 8 15.94 -1.89 -2.14
N LYS A 9 15.92 -1.62 -3.43
CA LYS A 9 16.95 -2.13 -4.35
C LYS A 9 18.32 -1.51 -4.12
N ASP A 10 18.40 -0.17 -4.05
CA ASP A 10 19.66 0.56 -3.93
C ASP A 10 19.41 1.97 -3.38
N LEU A 11 20.00 2.27 -2.23
CA LEU A 11 19.88 3.59 -1.59
C LEU A 11 20.58 4.70 -2.40
N SER A 12 21.54 4.39 -3.25
CA SER A 12 22.23 5.37 -4.11
C SER A 12 21.28 6.07 -5.10
N LEU A 13 20.12 5.48 -5.38
CA LEU A 13 19.09 6.06 -6.23
C LEU A 13 18.30 7.21 -5.57
N ALA A 14 18.48 7.44 -4.26
CA ALA A 14 17.69 8.40 -3.49
C ALA A 14 17.78 9.83 -4.03
N ALA A 15 18.98 10.27 -4.45
CA ALA A 15 19.17 11.62 -4.98
C ALA A 15 18.42 11.84 -6.32
N TRP A 16 18.37 10.81 -7.17
CA TRP A 16 17.55 10.84 -8.38
C TRP A 16 16.06 10.84 -8.02
N GLY A 17 15.62 9.91 -7.16
CA GLY A 17 14.23 9.84 -6.70
C GLY A 17 13.75 11.16 -6.14
N ARG A 18 14.58 11.88 -5.34
CA ARG A 18 14.20 13.20 -4.80
C ARG A 18 13.89 14.23 -5.89
N LYS A 19 14.64 14.23 -6.99
CA LYS A 19 14.39 15.14 -8.11
C LYS A 19 13.05 14.85 -8.79
N GLU A 20 12.75 13.58 -9.03
CA GLU A 20 11.47 13.20 -9.66
C GLU A 20 10.28 13.39 -8.74
N ILE A 21 10.44 13.18 -7.43
CA ILE A 21 9.39 13.50 -6.45
C ILE A 21 9.10 15.01 -6.44
N ALA A 22 10.13 15.87 -6.54
CA ALA A 22 9.91 17.31 -6.62
C ALA A 22 9.11 17.72 -7.87
N MET A 23 9.35 17.07 -9.01
CA MET A 23 8.51 17.28 -10.22
C MET A 23 7.08 16.77 -9.99
N ALA A 24 6.90 15.64 -9.32
CA ALA A 24 5.56 15.13 -9.00
C ALA A 24 4.78 16.06 -8.05
N GLU A 25 5.46 16.74 -7.12
CA GLU A 25 4.84 17.75 -6.26
C GLU A 25 4.21 18.89 -7.09
N ASP A 26 4.89 19.38 -8.14
CA ASP A 26 4.36 20.40 -9.04
C ASP A 26 3.15 19.91 -9.85
N GLU A 27 3.09 18.61 -10.14
CA GLU A 27 1.99 17.97 -10.87
C GLU A 27 0.79 17.59 -9.97
N MET A 28 0.92 17.72 -8.66
CA MET A 28 -0.09 17.31 -7.67
C MET A 28 -0.57 18.49 -6.80
N PRO A 29 -1.07 19.59 -7.41
CA PRO A 29 -1.39 20.82 -6.69
C PRO A 29 -2.49 20.62 -5.63
N GLY A 30 -3.43 19.71 -5.83
CA GLY A 30 -4.48 19.40 -4.85
C GLY A 30 -3.92 18.82 -3.56
N LEU A 31 -3.00 17.86 -3.67
CA LEU A 31 -2.37 17.25 -2.50
C LEU A 31 -1.42 18.24 -1.80
N MET A 32 -0.69 19.06 -2.57
CA MET A 32 0.16 20.11 -2.01
C MET A 32 -0.64 21.20 -1.29
N ALA A 33 -1.84 21.53 -1.77
CA ALA A 33 -2.76 22.44 -1.09
C ALA A 33 -3.24 21.86 0.26
N VAL A 34 -3.58 20.57 0.31
CA VAL A 34 -3.92 19.88 1.57
C VAL A 34 -2.76 19.91 2.55
N ARG A 35 -1.52 19.66 2.07
CA ARG A 35 -0.31 19.75 2.89
C ARG A 35 -0.12 21.15 3.49
N ALA A 36 -0.33 22.18 2.69
CA ALA A 36 -0.18 23.59 3.11
C ALA A 36 -1.29 24.00 4.10
N GLU A 37 -2.54 23.62 3.84
CA GLU A 37 -3.69 24.00 4.66
C GLU A 37 -3.67 23.34 6.04
N TYR A 38 -3.38 22.02 6.10
CA TYR A 38 -3.52 21.25 7.33
C TYR A 38 -2.18 20.93 8.04
N GLY A 39 -1.03 21.24 7.42
CA GLY A 39 0.27 20.91 7.98
C GLY A 39 0.51 21.46 9.38
N ALA A 40 0.10 22.70 9.65
CA ALA A 40 0.25 23.33 10.96
C ALA A 40 -0.62 22.67 12.05
N SER A 41 -1.80 22.19 11.70
CA SER A 41 -2.74 21.56 12.64
C SER A 41 -2.42 20.08 12.94
N GLN A 42 -1.64 19.45 12.07
CA GLN A 42 -1.26 18.03 12.14
C GLN A 42 -2.44 17.09 12.47
N PRO A 43 -3.48 17.06 11.64
CA PRO A 43 -4.72 16.33 11.93
C PRO A 43 -4.53 14.80 12.02
N LEU A 44 -3.41 14.28 11.50
CA LEU A 44 -3.07 12.85 11.55
C LEU A 44 -2.15 12.50 12.71
N LYS A 45 -1.92 13.42 13.66
CA LYS A 45 -1.10 13.12 14.84
C LYS A 45 -1.66 11.91 15.60
N GLY A 46 -0.82 10.88 15.78
CA GLY A 46 -1.19 9.63 16.42
C GLY A 46 -1.79 8.60 15.44
N ALA A 47 -1.96 8.93 14.17
CA ALA A 47 -2.25 7.94 13.15
C ALA A 47 -0.97 7.12 12.84
N ARG A 48 -1.09 5.79 12.91
CA ARG A 48 -0.12 4.81 12.43
C ARG A 48 -0.67 4.19 11.16
N ILE A 49 -0.18 4.63 10.03
CA ILE A 49 -0.69 4.25 8.72
C ILE A 49 0.19 3.16 8.11
N ALA A 50 -0.38 1.98 7.91
CA ALA A 50 0.20 0.96 7.05
C ALA A 50 -0.38 1.11 5.65
N GLY A 51 0.48 1.42 4.68
CA GLY A 51 0.10 1.59 3.28
C GLY A 51 0.57 0.45 2.40
N CYS A 52 -0.33 -0.07 1.56
CA CYS A 52 -0.04 -1.03 0.50
C CYS A 52 -0.58 -0.49 -0.81
N LEU A 53 0.24 0.30 -1.49
CA LEU A 53 -0.10 1.00 -2.73
C LEU A 53 1.18 1.22 -3.55
N HIS A 54 1.05 1.24 -4.88
CA HIS A 54 2.17 1.33 -5.83
C HIS A 54 3.27 2.30 -5.37
N MET A 55 4.49 1.83 -5.14
CA MET A 55 5.59 2.68 -4.65
C MET A 55 6.19 3.52 -5.78
N THR A 56 5.45 4.52 -6.23
CA THR A 56 5.82 5.47 -7.28
C THR A 56 6.24 6.82 -6.72
N ILE A 57 6.73 7.72 -7.58
CA ILE A 57 7.05 9.10 -7.19
C ILE A 57 5.81 9.85 -6.67
N GLN A 58 4.63 9.60 -7.24
CA GLN A 58 3.36 10.20 -6.78
C GLN A 58 2.99 9.68 -5.38
N THR A 59 3.15 8.39 -5.14
CA THR A 59 2.95 7.80 -3.82
C THR A 59 3.96 8.32 -2.79
N ALA A 60 5.19 8.61 -3.21
CA ALA A 60 6.17 9.27 -2.35
C ALA A 60 5.68 10.65 -1.88
N VAL A 61 5.07 11.46 -2.76
CA VAL A 61 4.44 12.73 -2.38
C VAL A 61 3.31 12.51 -1.37
N LEU A 62 2.50 11.46 -1.55
CA LEU A 62 1.46 11.08 -0.58
C LEU A 62 2.05 10.72 0.78
N ILE A 63 3.05 9.84 0.83
CA ILE A 63 3.73 9.42 2.06
C ILE A 63 4.28 10.63 2.82
N GLU A 64 4.98 11.52 2.13
CA GLU A 64 5.53 12.74 2.73
C GLU A 64 4.43 13.69 3.21
N THR A 65 3.31 13.76 2.49
CA THR A 65 2.13 14.54 2.92
C THR A 65 1.53 13.96 4.20
N LEU A 66 1.29 12.66 4.27
CA LEU A 66 0.77 11.99 5.47
C LEU A 66 1.67 12.25 6.69
N LYS A 67 3.00 12.15 6.51
CA LYS A 67 3.98 12.46 7.56
C LYS A 67 3.96 13.95 7.96
N HIS A 68 3.86 14.84 6.98
CA HIS A 68 3.74 16.28 7.25
C HIS A 68 2.48 16.63 8.04
N LEU A 69 1.40 15.88 7.82
CA LEU A 69 0.15 15.99 8.57
C LEU A 69 0.20 15.30 9.96
N GLY A 70 1.31 14.69 10.33
CA GLY A 70 1.57 14.15 11.67
C GLY A 70 1.46 12.63 11.79
N ALA A 71 1.23 11.89 10.71
CA ALA A 71 1.17 10.43 10.75
C ALA A 71 2.55 9.78 10.89
N ASP A 72 2.58 8.62 11.56
CA ASP A 72 3.63 7.62 11.44
C ASP A 72 3.27 6.64 10.33
N VAL A 73 4.18 6.41 9.37
CA VAL A 73 3.87 5.72 8.12
C VAL A 73 4.85 4.60 7.86
N ARG A 74 4.33 3.44 7.46
CA ARG A 74 5.07 2.30 6.89
C ARG A 74 4.45 1.93 5.56
N TRP A 75 5.25 1.46 4.60
CA TRP A 75 4.77 1.29 3.23
C TRP A 75 5.32 0.07 2.52
N SER A 76 4.45 -0.61 1.75
CA SER A 76 4.82 -1.61 0.74
C SER A 76 4.14 -1.31 -0.60
N SER A 77 4.62 -1.91 -1.68
CA SER A 77 3.91 -1.85 -2.96
C SER A 77 2.74 -2.85 -2.95
N CYS A 78 1.69 -2.55 -3.72
CA CYS A 78 0.56 -3.47 -3.96
C CYS A 78 0.72 -4.30 -5.24
N ASN A 79 1.88 -4.26 -5.88
CA ASN A 79 2.17 -4.99 -7.11
C ASN A 79 3.68 -5.21 -7.28
N ILE A 80 4.06 -6.43 -7.65
CA ILE A 80 5.47 -6.86 -7.77
C ILE A 80 6.27 -6.12 -8.86
N PHE A 81 5.62 -5.44 -9.82
CA PHE A 81 6.29 -4.77 -10.93
C PHE A 81 6.19 -3.24 -10.91
N SER A 82 5.31 -2.66 -10.09
CA SER A 82 4.98 -1.24 -10.20
C SER A 82 5.91 -0.31 -9.42
N THR A 83 6.76 -0.84 -8.55
CA THR A 83 7.71 -0.04 -7.77
C THR A 83 8.66 0.73 -8.70
N GLN A 84 8.83 2.01 -8.41
CA GLN A 84 9.92 2.84 -8.92
C GLN A 84 11.04 2.83 -7.87
N ASP A 85 12.11 2.09 -8.10
CA ASP A 85 13.18 1.85 -7.11
C ASP A 85 13.80 3.14 -6.57
N HIS A 86 13.91 4.18 -7.41
CA HIS A 86 14.41 5.50 -7.00
C HIS A 86 13.42 6.24 -6.07
N ALA A 87 12.12 6.05 -6.24
CA ALA A 87 11.11 6.60 -5.32
C ALA A 87 11.20 5.91 -3.95
N ALA A 88 11.28 4.57 -3.93
CA ALA A 88 11.47 3.80 -2.70
C ALA A 88 12.77 4.21 -1.97
N ALA A 89 13.87 4.39 -2.71
CA ALA A 89 15.15 4.84 -2.16
C ALA A 89 15.06 6.24 -1.55
N ALA A 90 14.38 7.19 -2.21
CA ALA A 90 14.21 8.54 -1.70
C ALA A 90 13.41 8.56 -0.39
N ILE A 91 12.35 7.76 -0.28
CA ILE A 91 11.54 7.64 0.94
C ILE A 91 12.34 6.95 2.05
N ALA A 92 13.04 5.85 1.77
CA ALA A 92 13.90 5.18 2.75
C ALA A 92 14.99 6.10 3.30
N ALA A 93 15.58 6.96 2.46
CA ALA A 93 16.59 7.94 2.87
C ALA A 93 16.07 8.98 3.88
N THR A 94 14.75 9.21 3.96
CA THR A 94 14.14 10.06 5.00
C THR A 94 13.95 9.35 6.35
N GLY A 95 14.33 8.07 6.44
CA GLY A 95 14.09 7.23 7.61
C GLY A 95 12.66 6.66 7.69
N THR A 96 11.86 6.78 6.62
CA THR A 96 10.54 6.16 6.55
C THR A 96 10.67 4.68 6.20
N PRO A 97 10.08 3.76 6.98
CA PRO A 97 10.05 2.35 6.65
C PRO A 97 9.32 2.09 5.33
N VAL A 98 10.03 1.53 4.35
CA VAL A 98 9.49 1.17 3.04
C VAL A 98 10.04 -0.18 2.59
N PHE A 99 9.16 -1.05 2.11
CA PHE A 99 9.47 -2.41 1.69
C PHE A 99 8.94 -2.59 0.28
N ALA A 100 9.76 -2.28 -0.73
CA ALA A 100 9.36 -2.33 -2.12
C ALA A 100 10.58 -2.40 -3.05
N VAL A 101 10.58 -3.39 -3.93
CA VAL A 101 11.60 -3.61 -4.95
C VAL A 101 10.91 -3.95 -6.27
N LYS A 102 11.28 -3.29 -7.37
CA LYS A 102 10.73 -3.64 -8.67
C LYS A 102 11.15 -5.04 -9.09
N GLY A 103 10.16 -5.91 -9.32
CA GLY A 103 10.39 -7.31 -9.71
C GLY A 103 10.62 -8.23 -8.52
N GLU A 104 10.17 -7.85 -7.33
CA GLU A 104 10.10 -8.73 -6.16
C GLU A 104 9.28 -9.99 -6.47
N THR A 105 9.62 -11.10 -5.85
CA THR A 105 8.90 -12.37 -5.98
C THR A 105 7.61 -12.34 -5.15
N LEU A 106 6.64 -13.23 -5.41
CA LEU A 106 5.43 -13.34 -4.60
C LEU A 106 5.71 -13.59 -3.10
N PRO A 107 6.66 -14.47 -2.71
CA PRO A 107 7.03 -14.60 -1.30
C PRO A 107 7.57 -13.30 -0.68
N GLU A 108 8.43 -12.55 -1.39
CA GLU A 108 8.94 -11.26 -0.92
C GLU A 108 7.82 -10.22 -0.81
N TYR A 109 6.92 -10.16 -1.79
CA TYR A 109 5.75 -9.28 -1.76
C TYR A 109 4.93 -9.48 -0.48
N TRP A 110 4.55 -10.70 -0.17
CA TRP A 110 3.75 -11.01 1.02
C TRP A 110 4.52 -10.81 2.34
N GLU A 111 5.84 -11.06 2.33
CA GLU A 111 6.71 -10.69 3.45
C GLU A 111 6.72 -9.17 3.67
N TYR A 112 6.80 -8.38 2.60
CA TYR A 112 6.82 -6.92 2.68
C TYR A 112 5.47 -6.37 3.18
N VAL A 113 4.35 -6.92 2.74
CA VAL A 113 3.02 -6.58 3.27
C VAL A 113 2.96 -6.90 4.78
N GLN A 114 3.45 -8.05 5.22
CA GLN A 114 3.53 -8.39 6.64
C GLN A 114 4.38 -7.39 7.42
N ARG A 115 5.61 -7.09 6.94
CA ARG A 115 6.53 -6.15 7.60
C ARG A 115 5.97 -4.74 7.70
N THR A 116 5.13 -4.34 6.77
CA THR A 116 4.45 -3.04 6.80
C THR A 116 3.46 -2.94 7.95
N LEU A 117 2.90 -4.05 8.41
CA LEU A 117 2.02 -4.12 9.58
C LEU A 117 2.75 -4.20 10.93
N GLU A 118 4.09 -4.26 10.93
CA GLU A 118 4.91 -4.45 12.15
C GLU A 118 5.68 -3.19 12.51
N TRP A 119 5.36 -2.57 13.63
CA TRP A 119 6.12 -1.43 14.16
C TRP A 119 7.29 -1.89 15.03
N ALA A 120 8.41 -1.18 14.92
CA ALA A 120 9.64 -1.51 15.68
C ALA A 120 9.47 -1.43 17.21
N ASP A 121 8.50 -0.66 17.69
CA ASP A 121 8.15 -0.56 19.12
C ASP A 121 7.16 -1.65 19.58
N GLY A 122 6.80 -2.58 18.71
CA GLY A 122 5.85 -3.66 18.99
C GLY A 122 4.38 -3.23 18.98
N GLY A 123 4.10 -2.00 18.54
CA GLY A 123 2.73 -1.53 18.34
C GLY A 123 2.14 -1.97 17.00
N GLU A 124 0.87 -1.68 16.80
CA GLU A 124 0.10 -2.01 15.59
C GLU A 124 -0.30 -0.75 14.81
N PRO A 125 -0.60 -0.87 13.49
CA PRO A 125 -1.26 0.19 12.73
C PRO A 125 -2.68 0.43 13.26
N ASN A 126 -3.15 1.65 13.12
CA ASN A 126 -4.53 1.98 13.42
C ASN A 126 -5.33 2.48 12.20
N VAL A 127 -4.67 2.66 11.06
CA VAL A 127 -5.28 3.00 9.77
C VAL A 127 -4.58 2.20 8.67
N LEU A 128 -5.35 1.63 7.77
CA LEU A 128 -4.84 1.02 6.53
C LEU A 128 -5.13 1.93 5.34
N LEU A 129 -4.18 2.00 4.41
CA LEU A 129 -4.37 2.55 3.08
C LEU A 129 -4.00 1.45 2.09
N ASP A 130 -4.99 0.96 1.35
CA ASP A 130 -4.86 -0.27 0.57
C ASP A 130 -5.28 -0.06 -0.89
N ASP A 131 -4.69 -0.82 -1.78
CA ASP A 131 -4.99 -0.82 -3.22
C ASP A 131 -5.04 -2.26 -3.73
N GLY A 132 -6.26 -2.78 -3.85
CA GLY A 132 -6.55 -4.17 -4.17
C GLY A 132 -7.01 -4.99 -2.97
N GLY A 133 -6.81 -4.48 -1.75
CA GLY A 133 -7.29 -5.09 -0.52
C GLY A 133 -6.40 -6.20 0.05
N ASP A 134 -5.18 -6.37 -0.43
CA ASP A 134 -4.34 -7.50 -0.03
C ASP A 134 -3.90 -7.43 1.44
N MET A 135 -3.51 -6.25 1.92
CA MET A 135 -3.19 -6.03 3.34
C MET A 135 -4.44 -6.23 4.22
N THR A 136 -5.57 -5.74 3.77
CA THR A 136 -6.87 -5.93 4.44
C THR A 136 -7.26 -7.39 4.51
N LEU A 137 -7.08 -8.14 3.41
CA LEU A 137 -7.33 -9.59 3.37
C LEU A 137 -6.40 -10.35 4.32
N LEU A 138 -5.14 -9.96 4.41
CA LEU A 138 -4.20 -10.60 5.34
C LEU A 138 -4.70 -10.52 6.78
N VAL A 139 -5.21 -9.37 7.21
CA VAL A 139 -5.78 -9.21 8.56
C VAL A 139 -7.05 -10.06 8.73
N HIS A 140 -7.96 -10.04 7.75
CA HIS A 140 -9.23 -10.79 7.82
C HIS A 140 -9.03 -12.31 7.83
N TYR A 141 -8.25 -12.82 6.89
CA TYR A 141 -7.96 -14.27 6.80
C TYR A 141 -7.08 -14.75 7.95
N GLY A 142 -6.14 -13.93 8.37
CA GLY A 142 -5.30 -14.22 9.52
C GLY A 142 -6.10 -14.34 10.81
N LEU A 143 -7.01 -13.39 11.10
CA LEU A 143 -7.88 -13.47 12.26
C LEU A 143 -8.81 -14.68 12.21
N ARG A 144 -9.42 -14.94 11.05
CA ARG A 144 -10.27 -16.11 10.83
C ARG A 144 -9.52 -17.43 11.16
N ALA A 145 -8.29 -17.54 10.68
CA ALA A 145 -7.45 -18.71 10.95
C ALA A 145 -7.05 -18.80 12.44
N GLU A 146 -6.73 -17.67 13.07
CA GLU A 146 -6.38 -17.57 14.49
C GLU A 146 -7.55 -17.96 15.40
N GLN A 147 -8.78 -17.73 14.94
CA GLN A 147 -10.03 -18.16 15.62
C GLN A 147 -10.37 -19.65 15.39
N GLY A 148 -9.54 -20.38 14.66
CA GLY A 148 -9.66 -21.84 14.48
C GLY A 148 -10.25 -22.29 13.14
N ASP A 149 -10.76 -21.38 12.29
CA ASP A 149 -11.18 -21.74 10.94
C ASP A 149 -9.97 -21.74 9.99
N THR A 150 -9.30 -22.89 9.91
CA THR A 150 -8.08 -23.08 9.12
C THR A 150 -8.28 -23.91 7.86
N ALA A 151 -9.47 -24.47 7.63
CA ALA A 151 -9.72 -25.41 6.54
C ALA A 151 -9.47 -24.86 5.12
N PHE A 152 -9.55 -23.53 4.96
CA PHE A 152 -9.26 -22.88 3.68
C PHE A 152 -7.76 -22.81 3.37
N LEU A 153 -6.90 -22.83 4.40
CA LEU A 153 -5.44 -22.72 4.23
C LEU A 153 -4.82 -23.90 3.44
N ASP A 154 -5.54 -25.01 3.32
CA ASP A 154 -5.11 -26.19 2.58
C ASP A 154 -5.79 -26.31 1.20
N LYS A 155 -6.48 -25.27 0.76
CA LYS A 155 -7.30 -25.24 -0.47
C LYS A 155 -6.86 -24.13 -1.44
N ALA A 156 -5.57 -23.87 -1.54
CA ALA A 156 -5.04 -22.94 -2.52
C ALA A 156 -5.38 -23.40 -3.94
N THR A 157 -5.78 -22.48 -4.80
CA THR A 157 -6.17 -22.73 -6.19
C THR A 157 -5.15 -22.20 -7.19
N ASN A 158 -4.21 -21.39 -6.75
CA ASN A 158 -3.15 -20.79 -7.55
C ASN A 158 -1.92 -20.50 -6.67
N GLU A 159 -0.82 -20.15 -7.33
CA GLU A 159 0.47 -19.87 -6.68
C GLU A 159 0.40 -18.70 -5.66
N GLU A 160 -0.37 -17.66 -5.97
CA GLU A 160 -0.53 -16.52 -5.06
C GLU A 160 -1.21 -16.94 -3.75
N GLU A 161 -2.27 -17.74 -3.83
CA GLU A 161 -2.94 -18.28 -2.63
C GLU A 161 -2.05 -19.24 -1.86
N GLU A 162 -1.21 -20.04 -2.54
CA GLU A 162 -0.23 -20.93 -1.87
C GLU A 162 0.72 -20.13 -0.99
N VAL A 163 1.31 -19.05 -1.54
CA VAL A 163 2.24 -18.19 -0.81
C VAL A 163 1.52 -17.43 0.32
N PHE A 164 0.36 -16.87 0.04
CA PHE A 164 -0.46 -16.16 1.02
C PHE A 164 -0.86 -17.03 2.20
N PHE A 165 -1.35 -18.23 1.94
CA PHE A 165 -1.73 -19.18 3.01
C PHE A 165 -0.52 -19.72 3.77
N ALA A 166 0.62 -19.91 3.10
CA ALA A 166 1.86 -20.28 3.77
C ALA A 166 2.32 -19.18 4.75
N LEU A 167 2.20 -17.90 4.35
CA LEU A 167 2.48 -16.77 5.24
C LEU A 167 1.57 -16.78 6.47
N ILE A 168 0.26 -16.94 6.30
CA ILE A 168 -0.69 -17.00 7.43
C ILE A 168 -0.32 -18.16 8.37
N LYS A 169 -0.07 -19.37 7.83
CA LYS A 169 0.36 -20.52 8.63
C LYS A 169 1.63 -20.24 9.42
N ASN A 170 2.59 -19.52 8.83
CA ASN A 170 3.81 -19.11 9.51
C ASN A 170 3.53 -18.09 10.63
N CYS A 171 2.70 -17.09 10.36
CA CYS A 171 2.32 -16.08 11.37
C CYS A 171 1.60 -16.71 12.58
N LEU A 172 0.69 -17.66 12.34
CA LEU A 172 0.00 -18.38 13.42
C LEU A 172 0.99 -19.12 14.37
N LYS A 173 2.09 -19.63 13.83
CA LYS A 173 3.13 -20.34 14.61
C LYS A 173 4.08 -19.38 15.34
N THR A 174 4.49 -18.31 14.66
CA THR A 174 5.56 -17.42 15.13
C THR A 174 5.06 -16.22 15.91
N LYS A 175 3.80 -15.83 15.70
CA LYS A 175 3.18 -14.61 16.24
C LYS A 175 1.75 -14.88 16.74
N PRO A 176 1.54 -15.82 17.69
CA PRO A 176 0.21 -16.15 18.19
C PRO A 176 -0.47 -14.89 18.78
N GLY A 177 -1.75 -14.66 18.42
CA GLY A 177 -2.53 -13.50 18.85
C GLY A 177 -2.25 -12.21 18.08
N TRP A 178 -1.38 -12.23 17.07
CA TRP A 178 -1.02 -11.04 16.30
C TRP A 178 -2.17 -10.50 15.45
N PHE A 179 -2.89 -11.35 14.76
CA PHE A 179 -4.03 -10.93 13.93
C PHE A 179 -5.18 -10.36 14.77
N ALA A 180 -5.41 -10.91 15.95
CA ALA A 180 -6.40 -10.37 16.88
C ALA A 180 -6.01 -8.97 17.36
N LYS A 181 -4.73 -8.71 17.63
CA LYS A 181 -4.23 -7.37 17.99
C LYS A 181 -4.38 -6.38 16.83
N LEU A 182 -4.00 -6.78 15.60
CA LEU A 182 -4.20 -5.95 14.41
C LEU A 182 -5.67 -5.57 14.23
N ALA A 183 -6.57 -6.55 14.23
CA ALA A 183 -8.00 -6.32 14.05
C ALA A 183 -8.61 -5.40 15.13
N ALA A 184 -8.11 -5.49 16.37
CA ALA A 184 -8.55 -4.63 17.47
C ALA A 184 -8.01 -3.20 17.38
N SER A 185 -6.81 -3.01 16.81
CA SER A 185 -6.14 -1.71 16.67
C SER A 185 -6.66 -0.91 15.47
N ILE A 186 -6.92 -1.57 14.34
CA ILE A 186 -7.31 -0.92 13.09
C ILE A 186 -8.70 -0.28 13.22
N LYS A 187 -8.77 1.02 12.99
CA LYS A 187 -9.99 1.83 13.03
C LYS A 187 -10.69 1.91 11.69
N GLY A 188 -9.99 1.62 10.60
CA GLY A 188 -10.54 1.64 9.26
C GLY A 188 -9.49 1.51 8.18
N VAL A 189 -9.98 1.32 6.95
CA VAL A 189 -9.18 1.26 5.73
C VAL A 189 -9.73 2.23 4.67
N SER A 190 -8.84 2.88 3.93
CA SER A 190 -9.14 3.55 2.66
C SER A 190 -8.73 2.63 1.52
N GLU A 191 -9.65 2.32 0.61
CA GLU A 191 -9.41 1.43 -0.54
C GLU A 191 -9.48 2.20 -1.85
N GLU A 192 -8.43 2.07 -2.65
CA GLU A 192 -8.20 2.90 -3.84
C GLU A 192 -8.78 2.31 -5.13
N THR A 193 -8.97 0.99 -5.22
CA THR A 193 -9.23 0.36 -6.53
C THR A 193 -10.48 -0.50 -6.56
N THR A 194 -11.04 -0.68 -7.76
CA THR A 194 -12.31 -1.40 -8.01
C THR A 194 -12.29 -2.82 -7.45
N THR A 195 -11.18 -3.56 -7.61
CA THR A 195 -11.08 -4.95 -7.14
C THR A 195 -11.15 -5.02 -5.61
N GLY A 196 -10.39 -4.17 -4.92
CA GLY A 196 -10.41 -4.10 -3.45
C GLY A 196 -11.77 -3.66 -2.92
N VAL A 197 -12.35 -2.61 -3.50
CA VAL A 197 -13.71 -2.15 -3.13
C VAL A 197 -14.75 -3.27 -3.30
N HIS A 198 -14.66 -4.07 -4.38
CA HIS A 198 -15.57 -5.20 -4.57
C HIS A 198 -15.41 -6.25 -3.46
N ARG A 199 -14.18 -6.59 -3.09
CA ARG A 199 -13.87 -7.51 -1.96
C ARG A 199 -14.47 -7.00 -0.65
N LEU A 200 -14.33 -5.70 -0.35
CA LEU A 200 -14.88 -5.07 0.85
C LEU A 200 -16.41 -5.10 0.88
N TYR A 201 -17.08 -4.82 -0.26
CA TYR A 201 -18.53 -4.92 -0.34
C TYR A 201 -19.04 -6.35 -0.11
N VAL A 202 -18.35 -7.37 -0.65
CA VAL A 202 -18.69 -8.77 -0.39
C VAL A 202 -18.58 -9.09 1.11
N MET A 203 -17.46 -8.72 1.74
CA MET A 203 -17.26 -8.95 3.17
C MET A 203 -18.28 -8.19 4.03
N ALA A 204 -18.63 -6.96 3.68
CA ALA A 204 -19.65 -6.18 4.38
C ALA A 204 -21.03 -6.83 4.26
N LYS A 205 -21.43 -7.28 3.06
CA LYS A 205 -22.72 -7.95 2.83
C LYS A 205 -22.82 -9.27 3.61
N GLU A 206 -21.72 -9.97 3.78
CA GLU A 206 -21.66 -11.22 4.53
C GLU A 206 -21.46 -11.02 6.05
N GLY A 207 -21.40 -9.77 6.52
CA GLY A 207 -21.18 -9.46 7.94
C GLY A 207 -19.79 -9.82 8.46
N ARG A 208 -18.80 -9.96 7.57
CA ARG A 208 -17.42 -10.37 7.89
C ARG A 208 -16.41 -9.22 7.91
N LEU A 209 -16.81 -8.00 7.51
CA LEU A 209 -15.93 -6.85 7.52
C LEU A 209 -15.60 -6.46 8.96
N LEU A 210 -14.32 -6.48 9.33
CA LEU A 210 -13.85 -6.30 10.70
C LEU A 210 -13.86 -4.84 11.17
N PHE A 211 -13.70 -3.90 10.26
CA PHE A 211 -13.58 -2.47 10.55
C PHE A 211 -14.16 -1.64 9.40
N PRO A 212 -14.53 -0.37 9.63
CA PRO A 212 -15.04 0.52 8.59
C PRO A 212 -14.10 0.62 7.38
N ALA A 213 -14.68 0.69 6.19
CA ALA A 213 -13.93 0.85 4.94
C ALA A 213 -14.45 2.04 4.14
N ILE A 214 -13.55 2.87 3.65
CA ILE A 214 -13.85 4.04 2.82
C ILE A 214 -13.51 3.69 1.38
N ASN A 215 -14.53 3.76 0.51
CA ASN A 215 -14.38 3.57 -0.93
C ASN A 215 -13.90 4.86 -1.58
N VAL A 216 -12.58 5.03 -1.73
CA VAL A 216 -11.99 6.16 -2.42
C VAL A 216 -12.14 6.03 -3.94
N ASN A 217 -12.14 4.79 -4.46
CA ASN A 217 -12.26 4.53 -5.90
C ASN A 217 -13.47 5.20 -6.54
N ASN A 218 -14.62 5.23 -5.85
CA ASN A 218 -15.85 5.81 -6.38
C ASN A 218 -16.03 7.30 -6.06
N SER A 219 -15.07 7.92 -5.42
CA SER A 219 -15.04 9.38 -5.26
C SER A 219 -15.05 10.05 -6.63
N VAL A 220 -15.78 11.17 -6.76
CA VAL A 220 -15.87 11.92 -8.04
C VAL A 220 -14.49 12.36 -8.52
N THR A 221 -13.66 12.84 -7.60
CA THR A 221 -12.29 13.28 -7.90
C THR A 221 -11.33 12.15 -8.24
N LYS A 222 -11.69 10.88 -7.99
CA LYS A 222 -10.91 9.69 -8.39
C LYS A 222 -11.48 9.08 -9.66
N SER A 223 -12.63 8.42 -9.60
CA SER A 223 -13.11 7.59 -10.71
C SER A 223 -13.50 8.38 -11.97
N LYS A 224 -13.97 9.61 -11.83
CA LYS A 224 -14.37 10.45 -12.97
C LYS A 224 -13.18 11.14 -13.64
N PHE A 225 -12.02 11.13 -13.02
CA PHE A 225 -10.78 11.71 -13.56
C PHE A 225 -9.74 10.64 -13.81
N ASP A 226 -9.25 9.94 -12.79
CA ASP A 226 -8.19 8.92 -12.94
C ASP A 226 -8.63 7.76 -13.85
N ASN A 227 -9.72 7.06 -13.51
CA ASN A 227 -10.15 5.89 -14.28
C ASN A 227 -10.63 6.27 -15.70
N LEU A 228 -11.15 7.50 -15.89
CA LEU A 228 -11.71 7.91 -17.17
C LEU A 228 -10.69 8.61 -18.06
N TYR A 229 -10.00 9.63 -17.56
CA TYR A 229 -9.07 10.45 -18.34
C TYR A 229 -7.62 9.99 -18.19
N GLY A 230 -7.19 9.65 -16.97
CA GLY A 230 -5.84 9.21 -16.69
C GLY A 230 -5.44 7.97 -17.50
N CYS A 231 -6.31 6.96 -17.55
CA CYS A 231 -6.05 5.76 -18.36
C CYS A 231 -6.01 6.02 -19.87
N ARG A 232 -6.79 6.97 -20.38
CA ARG A 232 -6.77 7.37 -21.80
C ARG A 232 -5.45 8.00 -22.20
N GLU A 233 -4.89 8.84 -21.34
CA GLU A 233 -3.60 9.49 -21.55
C GLU A 233 -2.45 8.51 -21.33
N SER A 234 -2.41 7.87 -20.17
CA SER A 234 -1.28 7.03 -19.74
C SER A 234 -1.09 5.79 -20.60
N LEU A 235 -2.16 5.16 -21.10
CA LEU A 235 -2.05 4.00 -21.98
C LEU A 235 -1.36 4.35 -23.31
N VAL A 236 -1.79 5.44 -23.94
CA VAL A 236 -1.22 5.89 -25.24
C VAL A 236 0.23 6.34 -25.05
N ASP A 237 0.51 7.06 -23.97
CA ASP A 237 1.86 7.51 -23.64
C ASP A 237 2.79 6.31 -23.38
N ALA A 238 2.35 5.34 -22.58
CA ALA A 238 3.13 4.14 -22.27
C ALA A 238 3.44 3.31 -23.54
N ILE A 239 2.47 3.14 -24.45
CA ILE A 239 2.68 2.45 -25.72
C ILE A 239 3.75 3.19 -26.56
N ARG A 240 3.64 4.50 -26.67
CA ARG A 240 4.63 5.30 -27.42
C ARG A 240 6.03 5.18 -26.83
N ARG A 241 6.17 5.34 -25.53
CA ARG A 241 7.46 5.23 -24.82
C ARG A 241 8.04 3.82 -24.91
N GLY A 242 7.20 2.79 -24.80
CA GLY A 242 7.63 1.39 -24.81
C GLY A 242 7.96 0.84 -26.22
N THR A 243 7.41 1.42 -27.27
CA THR A 243 7.52 0.87 -28.62
C THR A 243 8.14 1.82 -29.65
N ASP A 244 8.16 3.12 -29.36
CA ASP A 244 8.57 4.19 -30.29
C ASP A 244 7.78 4.17 -31.62
N VAL A 245 6.53 3.70 -31.58
CA VAL A 245 5.66 3.53 -32.74
C VAL A 245 4.59 4.63 -32.80
N MET A 246 4.37 5.17 -34.00
CA MET A 246 3.27 6.10 -34.25
C MET A 246 1.92 5.41 -34.10
N MET A 247 1.03 6.00 -33.32
CA MET A 247 -0.30 5.43 -33.02
C MET A 247 -1.33 5.66 -34.13
N ALA A 248 -1.11 6.66 -35.01
CA ALA A 248 -2.03 6.96 -36.09
C ALA A 248 -2.17 5.77 -37.05
N GLY A 249 -3.41 5.38 -37.35
CA GLY A 249 -3.73 4.27 -38.25
C GLY A 249 -3.63 2.87 -37.62
N LYS A 250 -3.52 2.77 -36.29
CA LYS A 250 -3.52 1.49 -35.57
C LYS A 250 -4.87 1.23 -34.90
#